data_ece451de95a487696dd9b3df4e05e152
#
_entry.id   ece451de95a487696dd9b3df4e05e152
#
_cell.length_a   1.000
_cell.length_b   1.000
_cell.length_c   1.000
_cell.angle_alpha   90.00
_cell.angle_beta   90.00
_cell.angle_gamma   90.00
#
_symmetry.space_group_name_H-M   'P 1'
#
loop_
_entity.id
_entity.type
_entity.pdbx_description
1 polymer ?
#
loop_
_entity_poly.entity_id
_entity_poly.type
_entity_poly.pdbx_seq_one_letter_code
_entity_poly.pdbx_strand_id
1 'polypeptide(L)'
;MNLGEKIYQLRTRKNLSQGDLADALDVSRQSISKWETGASVPELDKLIKLSQLFEVSLDELVLDKEPEVAPPPPEPKVIYVERQAPHSPKKTVGVVLLCFSALVWLLVSLLGDVLAGLVLAIPFLACGLICLFVRQNVGLWCLWVVYAFADLYLRFATGAYWLFAFKRIAYTSLANPGHLIIAWVSFAIFASMVVATIHRFRKGGPATVKANAIGAAVSWAVWGLLAVLMIWAFRNPITDSSQIRVFSLTSAFVEWIRTVVMVIALTFTVRLITGLWKKKKAQKE
;
A
#
# COMPACT_ATOMS: atom_id res chain seq x y z
N MET A 1 27.42 -51.01 33.46
CA MET A 1 27.54 -52.04 32.40
C MET A 1 28.99 -52.13 31.95
N ASN A 2 29.59 -53.31 31.85
CA ASN A 2 30.98 -53.34 31.43
C ASN A 2 31.12 -53.21 29.88
N LEU A 3 32.33 -52.86 29.41
CA LEU A 3 32.62 -52.66 27.98
C LEU A 3 32.22 -53.87 27.12
N GLY A 4 32.49 -55.09 27.60
CA GLY A 4 32.17 -56.31 26.86
C GLY A 4 30.68 -56.52 26.67
N GLU A 5 29.88 -56.31 27.73
CA GLU A 5 28.44 -56.37 27.67
C GLU A 5 27.86 -55.32 26.66
N LYS A 6 28.46 -54.13 26.59
CA LYS A 6 28.06 -53.06 25.68
C LYS A 6 28.36 -53.42 24.22
N ILE A 7 29.55 -53.98 23.96
CA ILE A 7 29.90 -54.50 22.62
C ILE A 7 28.89 -55.57 22.19
N TYR A 8 28.57 -56.51 23.07
CA TYR A 8 27.60 -57.57 22.81
C TYR A 8 26.22 -57.00 22.47
N GLN A 9 25.74 -56.05 23.26
CA GLN A 9 24.40 -55.41 23.01
C GLN A 9 24.36 -54.62 21.70
N LEU A 10 25.38 -53.81 21.42
CA LEU A 10 25.44 -53.01 20.18
C LEU A 10 25.52 -53.90 18.95
N ARG A 11 26.31 -54.97 18.99
CA ARG A 11 26.38 -55.96 17.94
C ARG A 11 25.01 -56.61 17.68
N THR A 12 24.38 -57.07 18.78
CA THR A 12 23.05 -57.71 18.68
C THR A 12 21.99 -56.77 18.15
N ARG A 13 22.03 -55.51 18.53
CA ARG A 13 21.12 -54.48 17.97
C ARG A 13 21.29 -54.29 16.47
N LYS A 14 22.52 -54.40 15.95
CA LYS A 14 22.81 -54.34 14.50
C LYS A 14 22.66 -55.70 13.82
N ASN A 15 22.15 -56.74 14.50
CA ASN A 15 21.97 -58.11 13.99
C ASN A 15 23.23 -58.72 13.40
N LEU A 16 24.41 -58.38 13.93
CA LEU A 16 25.69 -58.92 13.49
C LEU A 16 26.04 -60.18 14.28
N SER A 17 26.56 -61.21 13.60
CA SER A 17 27.22 -62.32 14.29
C SER A 17 28.59 -61.90 14.82
N GLN A 18 29.19 -62.69 15.74
CA GLN A 18 30.57 -62.47 16.16
C GLN A 18 31.60 -62.60 15.03
N GLY A 19 31.24 -63.37 13.98
CA GLY A 19 32.07 -63.48 12.77
C GLY A 19 31.98 -62.18 11.94
N ASP A 20 30.75 -61.69 11.67
CA ASP A 20 30.55 -60.46 10.90
C ASP A 20 31.22 -59.24 11.53
N LEU A 21 31.18 -59.15 12.88
CA LEU A 21 31.88 -58.09 13.63
C LEU A 21 33.40 -58.24 13.55
N ALA A 22 33.90 -59.49 13.57
CA ALA A 22 35.32 -59.78 13.46
C ALA A 22 35.86 -59.39 12.08
N ASP A 23 35.14 -59.75 11.02
CA ASP A 23 35.46 -59.38 9.64
C ASP A 23 35.43 -57.85 9.44
N ALA A 24 34.43 -57.14 9.98
CA ALA A 24 34.35 -55.72 9.91
C ALA A 24 35.47 -54.95 10.60
N LEU A 25 36.05 -55.54 11.66
CA LEU A 25 37.14 -54.96 12.44
C LEU A 25 38.52 -55.49 12.06
N ASP A 26 38.58 -56.44 11.13
CA ASP A 26 39.79 -57.13 10.72
C ASP A 26 40.53 -57.78 11.96
N VAL A 27 39.80 -58.66 12.68
CA VAL A 27 40.26 -59.37 13.83
C VAL A 27 39.77 -60.85 13.85
N SER A 28 40.27 -61.66 14.66
CA SER A 28 39.76 -63.04 14.81
C SER A 28 38.44 -63.09 15.58
N ARG A 29 37.50 -64.00 15.21
CA ARG A 29 36.28 -64.25 15.96
C ARG A 29 36.54 -64.49 17.47
N GLN A 30 37.70 -65.17 17.81
CA GLN A 30 38.08 -65.38 19.18
C GLN A 30 38.37 -64.06 19.94
N SER A 31 38.90 -63.04 19.25
CA SER A 31 39.13 -61.73 19.86
C SER A 31 37.82 -61.08 20.26
N ILE A 32 36.81 -61.10 19.36
CA ILE A 32 35.47 -60.59 19.66
C ILE A 32 34.85 -61.30 20.86
N SER A 33 34.94 -62.65 20.89
CA SER A 33 34.41 -63.43 22.01
C SER A 33 35.12 -63.10 23.35
N LYS A 34 36.45 -62.88 23.36
CA LYS A 34 37.17 -62.45 24.53
C LYS A 34 36.77 -61.00 24.97
N TRP A 35 36.51 -60.10 24.05
CA TRP A 35 36.10 -58.75 24.38
C TRP A 35 34.71 -58.77 24.99
N GLU A 36 33.77 -59.51 24.43
CA GLU A 36 32.38 -59.62 24.92
C GLU A 36 32.29 -60.26 26.29
N THR A 37 33.18 -61.24 26.58
CA THR A 37 33.27 -61.92 27.90
C THR A 37 34.12 -61.14 28.92
N GLY A 38 34.74 -60.04 28.52
CA GLY A 38 35.61 -59.25 29.40
C GLY A 38 36.96 -59.87 29.64
N ALA A 39 37.30 -60.96 28.94
CA ALA A 39 38.59 -61.63 29.08
C ALA A 39 39.78 -60.84 28.52
N SER A 40 39.53 -59.92 27.63
CA SER A 40 40.49 -58.95 27.10
C SER A 40 39.77 -57.65 26.68
N VAL A 41 40.54 -56.56 26.58
CA VAL A 41 40.08 -55.30 26.16
C VAL A 41 40.56 -55.00 24.75
N PRO A 42 39.72 -54.43 23.84
CA PRO A 42 40.17 -53.99 22.53
C PRO A 42 41.24 -52.91 22.65
N GLU A 43 42.18 -52.89 21.72
CA GLU A 43 43.12 -51.77 21.54
C GLU A 43 42.40 -50.51 21.10
N LEU A 44 43.01 -49.33 21.35
CA LEU A 44 42.39 -48.04 21.07
C LEU A 44 41.90 -47.91 19.60
N ASP A 45 42.68 -48.38 18.66
CA ASP A 45 42.29 -48.33 17.22
C ASP A 45 41.00 -49.13 16.93
N LYS A 46 40.82 -50.27 17.64
CA LYS A 46 39.61 -51.09 17.49
C LYS A 46 38.43 -50.48 18.23
N LEU A 47 38.65 -49.77 19.34
CA LEU A 47 37.59 -49.00 20.03
C LEU A 47 37.10 -47.87 19.15
N ILE A 48 37.96 -47.16 18.41
CA ILE A 48 37.57 -46.11 17.46
C ILE A 48 36.76 -46.72 16.32
N LYS A 49 37.17 -47.85 15.75
CA LYS A 49 36.43 -48.56 14.72
C LYS A 49 35.06 -49.05 15.21
N LEU A 50 34.97 -49.54 16.43
CA LEU A 50 33.72 -49.95 17.09
C LEU A 50 32.77 -48.79 17.27
N SER A 51 33.27 -47.63 17.73
CA SER A 51 32.45 -46.44 17.88
C SER A 51 31.86 -45.96 16.55
N GLN A 52 32.66 -45.98 15.49
CA GLN A 52 32.22 -45.66 14.13
C GLN A 52 31.21 -46.67 13.57
N LEU A 53 31.50 -47.99 13.76
CA LEU A 53 30.62 -49.06 13.26
C LEU A 53 29.26 -49.05 13.97
N PHE A 54 29.25 -48.76 15.26
CA PHE A 54 28.03 -48.72 16.06
C PHE A 54 27.35 -47.36 16.09
N GLU A 55 27.98 -46.31 15.51
CA GLU A 55 27.48 -44.96 15.50
C GLU A 55 27.26 -44.38 16.92
N VAL A 56 28.13 -44.71 17.84
CA VAL A 56 28.17 -44.26 19.23
C VAL A 56 29.45 -43.48 19.50
N SER A 57 29.42 -42.53 20.44
CA SER A 57 30.66 -41.85 20.85
C SER A 57 31.61 -42.82 21.58
N LEU A 58 32.92 -42.54 21.54
CA LEU A 58 33.91 -43.35 22.27
C LEU A 58 33.64 -43.30 23.78
N ASP A 59 33.22 -42.13 24.27
CA ASP A 59 32.86 -41.94 25.68
C ASP A 59 31.65 -42.78 26.08
N GLU A 60 30.65 -42.87 25.20
CA GLU A 60 29.46 -43.68 25.38
C GLU A 60 29.82 -45.18 25.35
N LEU A 61 30.80 -45.58 24.55
CA LEU A 61 31.23 -46.95 24.47
C LEU A 61 32.05 -47.40 25.71
N VAL A 62 32.90 -46.52 26.25
CA VAL A 62 33.88 -46.83 27.32
C VAL A 62 33.39 -46.39 28.70
N LEU A 63 32.73 -45.25 28.80
CA LEU A 63 32.18 -44.72 30.04
C LEU A 63 30.70 -45.07 30.09
N ASP A 64 30.22 -45.51 31.24
CA ASP A 64 28.81 -45.85 31.48
C ASP A 64 27.94 -44.57 31.62
N LYS A 65 28.18 -43.60 30.75
CA LYS A 65 27.33 -42.43 30.65
C LYS A 65 26.12 -42.83 29.81
N GLU A 66 24.93 -42.80 30.42
CA GLU A 66 23.70 -42.69 29.65
C GLU A 66 23.88 -41.54 28.64
N PRO A 67 23.32 -41.66 27.41
CA PRO A 67 23.39 -40.58 26.47
C PRO A 67 22.86 -39.32 27.19
N GLU A 68 23.76 -38.39 27.47
CA GLU A 68 23.41 -37.09 27.98
C GLU A 68 22.51 -36.51 26.87
N VAL A 69 21.21 -36.57 27.10
CA VAL A 69 20.25 -35.91 26.20
C VAL A 69 20.75 -34.48 26.12
N ALA A 70 21.41 -34.16 25.02
CA ALA A 70 21.89 -32.81 24.80
C ALA A 70 20.73 -31.89 25.16
N PRO A 71 20.90 -30.91 26.07
CA PRO A 71 19.83 -30.02 26.42
C PRO A 71 19.25 -29.51 25.09
N PRO A 72 17.91 -29.50 24.91
CA PRO A 72 17.32 -29.07 23.66
C PRO A 72 18.03 -27.80 23.27
N PRO A 73 18.45 -27.62 21.99
CA PRO A 73 19.15 -26.44 21.56
C PRO A 73 18.37 -25.26 22.11
N PRO A 74 19.02 -24.26 22.77
CA PRO A 74 18.31 -23.16 23.41
C PRO A 74 17.31 -22.63 22.38
N GLU A 75 16.01 -22.70 22.74
CA GLU A 75 14.98 -22.22 21.86
C GLU A 75 15.46 -20.85 21.37
N PRO A 76 15.49 -20.61 20.05
CA PRO A 76 15.95 -19.34 19.54
C PRO A 76 15.17 -18.30 20.32
N LYS A 77 15.84 -17.55 21.22
CA LYS A 77 15.22 -16.39 21.87
C LYS A 77 14.81 -15.52 20.72
N VAL A 78 13.53 -15.66 20.32
CA VAL A 78 12.89 -14.76 19.37
C VAL A 78 12.92 -13.43 20.11
N ILE A 79 13.99 -12.67 19.92
CA ILE A 79 14.02 -11.26 20.29
C ILE A 79 12.97 -10.69 19.37
N TYR A 80 11.76 -10.51 19.91
CA TYR A 80 10.77 -9.65 19.30
C TYR A 80 11.40 -8.26 19.31
N VAL A 81 12.24 -7.97 18.30
CA VAL A 81 12.51 -6.60 17.93
C VAL A 81 11.15 -6.11 17.52
N GLU A 82 10.48 -5.44 18.44
CA GLU A 82 9.27 -4.68 18.16
C GLU A 82 9.68 -3.71 17.04
N ARG A 83 9.54 -4.23 15.82
CA ARG A 83 9.75 -3.44 14.61
C ARG A 83 8.69 -2.37 14.71
N GLN A 84 9.04 -1.24 15.32
CA GLN A 84 8.21 -0.05 15.26
C GLN A 84 7.77 0.04 13.81
N ALA A 85 6.48 -0.23 13.59
CA ALA A 85 5.93 -0.27 12.24
C ALA A 85 6.41 1.02 11.56
N PRO A 86 7.15 0.95 10.45
CA PRO A 86 7.82 2.11 9.88
C PRO A 86 6.74 3.17 9.76
N HIS A 87 6.93 4.29 10.47
CA HIS A 87 5.98 5.40 10.42
C HIS A 87 5.76 5.70 8.96
N SER A 88 4.58 5.37 8.45
CA SER A 88 4.28 5.57 7.03
C SER A 88 4.46 7.07 6.79
N PRO A 89 5.44 7.49 5.98
CA PRO A 89 5.74 8.90 5.76
C PRO A 89 4.48 9.67 5.32
N LYS A 90 3.52 8.98 4.70
CA LYS A 90 2.22 9.52 4.30
C LYS A 90 1.37 9.95 5.50
N LYS A 91 1.34 9.15 6.57
CA LYS A 91 0.55 9.49 7.78
C LYS A 91 1.15 10.69 8.49
N THR A 92 2.47 10.76 8.59
CA THR A 92 3.18 11.90 9.18
C THR A 92 2.89 13.17 8.40
N VAL A 93 3.02 13.14 7.06
CA VAL A 93 2.68 14.28 6.20
C VAL A 93 1.21 14.68 6.36
N GLY A 94 0.29 13.70 6.46
CA GLY A 94 -1.13 13.96 6.68
C GLY A 94 -1.39 14.72 7.98
N VAL A 95 -0.80 14.29 9.08
CA VAL A 95 -0.94 14.96 10.39
C VAL A 95 -0.35 16.37 10.35
N VAL A 96 0.84 16.55 9.76
CA VAL A 96 1.48 17.88 9.61
C VAL A 96 0.57 18.83 8.81
N LEU A 97 -0.04 18.37 7.72
CA LEU A 97 -0.98 19.18 6.93
C LEU A 97 -2.24 19.56 7.71
N LEU A 98 -2.76 18.65 8.54
CA LEU A 98 -3.90 18.97 9.43
C LEU A 98 -3.55 20.01 10.48
N CYS A 99 -2.40 19.88 11.14
CA CYS A 99 -1.90 20.88 12.08
C CYS A 99 -1.69 22.24 11.40
N PHE A 100 -1.12 22.22 10.19
CA PHE A 100 -0.92 23.43 9.40
C PHE A 100 -2.25 24.09 8.99
N SER A 101 -3.25 23.30 8.60
CA SER A 101 -4.60 23.79 8.32
C SER A 101 -5.21 24.50 9.52
N ALA A 102 -5.11 23.92 10.72
CA ALA A 102 -5.60 24.53 11.95
C ALA A 102 -4.85 25.83 12.27
N LEU A 103 -3.53 25.86 12.06
CA LEU A 103 -2.70 27.05 12.26
C LEU A 103 -3.10 28.17 11.30
N VAL A 104 -3.28 27.89 10.01
CA VAL A 104 -3.73 28.87 9.00
C VAL A 104 -5.09 29.46 9.38
N TRP A 105 -6.04 28.59 9.75
CA TRP A 105 -7.35 29.04 10.21
C TRP A 105 -7.27 29.97 11.41
N LEU A 106 -6.49 29.58 12.44
CA LEU A 106 -6.33 30.37 13.65
C LEU A 106 -5.69 31.74 13.36
N LEU A 107 -4.58 31.77 12.60
CA LEU A 107 -3.86 33.01 12.30
C LEU A 107 -4.73 33.99 11.52
N VAL A 108 -5.45 33.54 10.49
CA VAL A 108 -6.31 34.42 9.69
C VAL A 108 -7.54 34.87 10.50
N SER A 109 -8.09 34.02 11.35
CA SER A 109 -9.19 34.37 12.25
C SER A 109 -8.79 35.44 13.24
N LEU A 110 -7.55 35.43 13.75
CA LEU A 110 -7.00 36.47 14.64
C LEU A 110 -6.85 37.84 13.92
N LEU A 111 -6.69 37.84 12.58
CA LEU A 111 -6.67 39.05 11.76
C LEU A 111 -8.07 39.62 11.49
N GLY A 112 -9.11 39.00 12.04
CA GLY A 112 -10.50 39.50 12.04
C GLY A 112 -11.42 38.89 10.99
N ASP A 113 -10.95 37.93 10.15
CA ASP A 113 -11.79 37.24 9.15
C ASP A 113 -11.79 35.73 9.35
N VAL A 114 -12.72 35.25 10.15
CA VAL A 114 -12.91 33.81 10.46
C VAL A 114 -13.27 33.00 9.21
N LEU A 115 -14.09 33.58 8.31
CA LEU A 115 -14.53 32.89 7.09
C LEU A 115 -13.40 32.76 6.06
N ALA A 116 -12.59 33.81 5.87
CA ALA A 116 -11.42 33.76 5.01
C ALA A 116 -10.40 32.74 5.56
N GLY A 117 -10.20 32.69 6.87
CA GLY A 117 -9.35 31.70 7.52
C GLY A 117 -9.80 30.28 7.22
N LEU A 118 -11.09 30.01 7.31
CA LEU A 118 -11.66 28.69 7.02
C LEU A 118 -11.46 28.32 5.54
N VAL A 119 -11.74 29.22 4.62
CA VAL A 119 -11.57 28.98 3.18
C VAL A 119 -10.12 28.65 2.84
N LEU A 120 -9.16 29.42 3.39
CA LEU A 120 -7.74 29.19 3.14
C LEU A 120 -7.21 27.88 3.79
N ALA A 121 -7.81 27.43 4.87
CA ALA A 121 -7.44 26.20 5.54
C ALA A 121 -7.94 24.93 4.83
N ILE A 122 -9.06 24.99 4.09
CA ILE A 122 -9.71 23.82 3.46
C ILE A 122 -8.75 23.00 2.57
N PRO A 123 -7.91 23.57 1.67
CA PRO A 123 -7.03 22.75 0.83
C PRO A 123 -6.02 21.95 1.62
N PHE A 124 -5.47 22.50 2.70
CA PHE A 124 -4.54 21.78 3.57
C PHE A 124 -5.25 20.70 4.37
N LEU A 125 -6.44 20.96 4.87
CA LEU A 125 -7.30 19.99 5.55
C LEU A 125 -7.66 18.84 4.61
N ALA A 126 -8.10 19.12 3.40
CA ALA A 126 -8.45 18.12 2.42
C ALA A 126 -7.24 17.25 2.02
N CYS A 127 -6.07 17.85 1.75
CA CYS A 127 -4.84 17.12 1.48
C CYS A 127 -4.40 16.26 2.68
N GLY A 128 -4.52 16.78 3.90
CA GLY A 128 -4.23 16.04 5.13
C GLY A 128 -5.11 14.80 5.27
N LEU A 129 -6.42 14.94 5.09
CA LEU A 129 -7.38 13.83 5.11
C LEU A 129 -7.09 12.80 4.00
N ILE A 130 -6.77 13.25 2.80
CA ILE A 130 -6.38 12.38 1.69
C ILE A 130 -5.14 11.56 2.06
N CYS A 131 -4.12 12.17 2.67
CA CYS A 131 -2.91 11.47 3.11
C CYS A 131 -3.20 10.40 4.17
N LEU A 132 -4.20 10.60 5.04
CA LEU A 132 -4.56 9.66 6.10
C LEU A 132 -5.45 8.51 5.58
N PHE A 133 -6.48 8.82 4.79
CA PHE A 133 -7.53 7.87 4.42
C PHE A 133 -7.29 7.20 3.06
N VAL A 134 -6.64 7.88 2.11
CA VAL A 134 -6.44 7.33 0.77
C VAL A 134 -5.19 6.46 0.72
N ARG A 135 -5.37 5.19 0.37
CA ARG A 135 -4.26 4.22 0.29
C ARG A 135 -3.45 4.31 -1.00
N GLN A 136 -4.09 4.65 -2.11
CA GLN A 136 -3.48 4.65 -3.45
C GLN A 136 -3.57 6.03 -4.11
N ASN A 137 -2.51 6.38 -4.85
CA ASN A 137 -2.47 7.61 -5.66
C ASN A 137 -2.67 8.91 -4.87
N VAL A 138 -2.22 8.97 -3.62
CA VAL A 138 -2.38 10.12 -2.71
C VAL A 138 -1.94 11.42 -3.39
N GLY A 139 -0.74 11.45 -4.00
CA GLY A 139 -0.21 12.64 -4.69
C GLY A 139 -1.13 13.16 -5.80
N LEU A 140 -1.76 12.26 -6.57
CA LEU A 140 -2.69 12.66 -7.62
C LEU A 140 -3.94 13.34 -7.04
N TRP A 141 -4.48 12.81 -5.95
CA TRP A 141 -5.65 13.39 -5.28
C TRP A 141 -5.33 14.73 -4.64
N CYS A 142 -4.16 14.87 -4.02
CA CYS A 142 -3.70 16.18 -3.50
C CYS A 142 -3.54 17.20 -4.62
N LEU A 143 -2.98 16.81 -5.78
CA LEU A 143 -2.90 17.70 -6.95
C LEU A 143 -4.28 18.14 -7.43
N TRP A 144 -5.27 17.26 -7.46
CA TRP A 144 -6.65 17.62 -7.79
C TRP A 144 -7.26 18.61 -6.80
N VAL A 145 -6.99 18.45 -5.50
CA VAL A 145 -7.44 19.43 -4.49
C VAL A 145 -6.80 20.78 -4.72
N VAL A 146 -5.48 20.83 -4.90
CA VAL A 146 -4.78 22.10 -5.18
C VAL A 146 -5.29 22.77 -6.44
N TYR A 147 -5.46 21.98 -7.53
CA TYR A 147 -6.04 22.51 -8.77
C TYR A 147 -7.46 23.06 -8.58
N ALA A 148 -8.32 22.32 -7.89
CA ALA A 148 -9.70 22.73 -7.66
C ALA A 148 -9.78 24.06 -6.89
N PHE A 149 -8.93 24.23 -5.87
CA PHE A 149 -8.88 25.50 -5.13
C PHE A 149 -8.26 26.64 -5.93
N ALA A 150 -7.23 26.37 -6.73
CA ALA A 150 -6.65 27.36 -7.64
C ALA A 150 -7.69 27.82 -8.70
N ASP A 151 -8.44 26.88 -9.29
CA ASP A 151 -9.52 27.20 -10.24
C ASP A 151 -10.63 28.01 -9.57
N LEU A 152 -11.03 27.65 -8.34
CA LEU A 152 -12.00 28.41 -7.56
C LEU A 152 -11.51 29.84 -7.30
N TYR A 153 -10.26 30.00 -6.85
CA TYR A 153 -9.66 31.32 -6.63
C TYR A 153 -9.62 32.15 -7.89
N LEU A 154 -9.19 31.58 -9.03
CA LEU A 154 -9.16 32.28 -10.31
C LEU A 154 -10.55 32.73 -10.76
N ARG A 155 -11.59 31.90 -10.55
CA ARG A 155 -12.98 32.26 -10.87
C ARG A 155 -13.46 33.50 -10.11
N PHE A 156 -13.12 33.57 -8.80
CA PHE A 156 -13.54 34.71 -7.97
C PHE A 156 -12.66 35.95 -8.17
N ALA A 157 -11.33 35.76 -8.29
CA ALA A 157 -10.41 36.88 -8.43
C ALA A 157 -10.39 37.53 -9.81
N THR A 158 -10.53 36.73 -10.87
CA THR A 158 -10.37 37.21 -12.25
C THR A 158 -11.60 36.97 -13.16
N GLY A 159 -12.52 36.11 -12.72
CA GLY A 159 -13.61 35.61 -13.59
C GLY A 159 -13.13 34.65 -14.68
N ALA A 160 -11.83 34.39 -14.78
CA ALA A 160 -11.24 33.51 -15.77
C ALA A 160 -11.08 32.08 -15.21
N TYR A 161 -11.51 31.08 -15.96
CA TYR A 161 -11.40 29.68 -15.65
C TYR A 161 -11.28 28.87 -16.96
N TRP A 162 -10.89 27.59 -16.87
CA TRP A 162 -10.57 26.79 -18.05
C TRP A 162 -11.68 26.78 -19.15
N LEU A 163 -12.97 26.77 -18.74
CA LEU A 163 -14.11 26.78 -19.70
C LEU A 163 -14.28 28.15 -20.39
N PHE A 164 -13.73 29.24 -19.82
CA PHE A 164 -13.78 30.56 -20.41
C PHE A 164 -13.11 30.58 -21.78
N ALA A 165 -12.07 29.78 -22.01
CA ALA A 165 -11.39 29.66 -23.30
C ALA A 165 -12.34 29.26 -24.46
N PHE A 166 -13.43 28.58 -24.17
CA PHE A 166 -14.41 28.12 -25.16
C PHE A 166 -15.65 29.01 -25.27
N LYS A 167 -15.75 30.04 -24.44
CA LYS A 167 -16.87 30.99 -24.52
C LYS A 167 -16.64 32.04 -25.63
N ARG A 168 -17.64 32.28 -26.44
CA ARG A 168 -17.56 33.27 -27.53
C ARG A 168 -17.11 34.67 -27.05
N ILE A 169 -17.54 35.09 -25.86
CA ILE A 169 -17.15 36.38 -25.26
C ILE A 169 -15.64 36.51 -25.02
N ALA A 170 -14.89 35.40 -24.89
CA ALA A 170 -13.46 35.44 -24.71
C ALA A 170 -12.71 36.05 -25.90
N TYR A 171 -13.31 36.06 -27.08
CA TYR A 171 -12.73 36.50 -28.33
C TYR A 171 -13.32 37.81 -28.82
N THR A 172 -14.13 38.49 -28.00
CA THR A 172 -14.64 39.83 -28.31
C THR A 172 -13.64 40.91 -27.85
N SER A 173 -13.76 42.10 -28.44
CA SER A 173 -12.94 43.27 -28.08
C SER A 173 -13.10 43.72 -26.62
N LEU A 174 -14.12 43.23 -25.92
CA LEU A 174 -14.40 43.52 -24.51
C LEU A 174 -13.64 42.56 -23.57
N ALA A 175 -13.05 41.47 -24.08
CA ALA A 175 -12.30 40.52 -23.25
C ALA A 175 -10.88 41.01 -23.02
N ASN A 176 -10.44 41.00 -21.76
CA ASN A 176 -9.05 41.25 -21.44
C ASN A 176 -8.19 40.06 -21.93
N PRO A 177 -7.14 40.27 -22.77
CA PRO A 177 -6.28 39.19 -23.25
C PRO A 177 -5.64 38.38 -22.15
N GLY A 178 -5.38 38.98 -20.97
CA GLY A 178 -4.90 38.26 -19.79
C GLY A 178 -5.85 37.16 -19.30
N HIS A 179 -7.14 37.37 -19.35
CA HIS A 179 -8.13 36.35 -18.99
C HIS A 179 -8.11 35.16 -19.95
N LEU A 180 -7.86 35.42 -21.24
CA LEU A 180 -7.75 34.37 -22.25
C LEU A 180 -6.50 33.51 -22.02
N ILE A 181 -5.36 34.12 -21.71
CA ILE A 181 -4.11 33.40 -21.37
C ILE A 181 -4.31 32.55 -20.13
N ILE A 182 -4.89 33.12 -19.08
CA ILE A 182 -5.17 32.38 -17.83
C ILE A 182 -6.10 31.18 -18.13
N ALA A 183 -7.13 31.38 -18.95
CA ALA A 183 -8.07 30.30 -19.28
C ALA A 183 -7.39 29.16 -20.06
N TRP A 184 -6.54 29.46 -21.04
CA TRP A 184 -5.80 28.45 -21.79
C TRP A 184 -4.78 27.71 -20.93
N VAL A 185 -4.05 28.42 -20.06
CA VAL A 185 -3.11 27.79 -19.10
C VAL A 185 -3.89 26.88 -18.15
N SER A 186 -5.01 27.34 -17.57
CA SER A 186 -5.87 26.51 -16.70
C SER A 186 -6.40 25.28 -17.42
N PHE A 187 -6.79 25.42 -18.70
CA PHE A 187 -7.22 24.30 -19.53
C PHE A 187 -6.11 23.30 -19.79
N ALA A 188 -4.90 23.75 -20.09
CA ALA A 188 -3.75 22.87 -20.31
C ALA A 188 -3.39 22.07 -19.06
N ILE A 189 -3.42 22.71 -17.89
CA ILE A 189 -3.22 22.04 -16.60
C ILE A 189 -4.34 21.03 -16.36
N PHE A 190 -5.61 21.42 -16.55
CA PHE A 190 -6.75 20.52 -16.41
C PHE A 190 -6.62 19.28 -17.31
N ALA A 191 -6.36 19.48 -18.59
CA ALA A 191 -6.20 18.40 -19.55
C ALA A 191 -5.03 17.46 -19.19
N SER A 192 -3.89 18.01 -18.77
CA SER A 192 -2.73 17.21 -18.32
C SER A 192 -3.07 16.36 -17.09
N MET A 193 -3.82 16.90 -16.14
CA MET A 193 -4.24 16.17 -14.95
C MET A 193 -5.27 15.08 -15.29
N VAL A 194 -6.18 15.33 -16.21
CA VAL A 194 -7.11 14.28 -16.72
C VAL A 194 -6.32 13.16 -17.38
N VAL A 195 -5.34 13.46 -18.25
CA VAL A 195 -4.49 12.47 -18.90
C VAL A 195 -3.70 11.67 -17.86
N ALA A 196 -3.09 12.34 -16.88
CA ALA A 196 -2.36 11.68 -15.80
C ALA A 196 -3.27 10.74 -14.99
N THR A 197 -4.51 11.16 -14.71
CA THR A 197 -5.52 10.35 -14.04
C THR A 197 -5.88 9.11 -14.86
N ILE A 198 -6.16 9.27 -16.15
CA ILE A 198 -6.45 8.16 -17.07
C ILE A 198 -5.26 7.17 -17.08
N HIS A 199 -4.03 7.68 -17.26
CA HIS A 199 -2.83 6.85 -17.31
C HIS A 199 -2.62 6.06 -16.00
N ARG A 200 -2.82 6.72 -14.86
CA ARG A 200 -2.64 6.10 -13.54
C ARG A 200 -3.67 5.02 -13.26
N PHE A 201 -4.93 5.27 -13.58
CA PHE A 201 -6.02 4.31 -13.36
C PHE A 201 -6.07 3.20 -14.40
N ARG A 202 -5.50 3.39 -15.58
CA ARG A 202 -5.36 2.32 -16.59
C ARG A 202 -4.54 1.12 -16.07
N LYS A 203 -3.55 1.36 -15.20
CA LYS A 203 -2.70 0.32 -14.59
C LYS A 203 -3.32 -0.33 -13.34
N GLY A 204 -4.46 0.17 -12.85
CA GLY A 204 -5.14 -0.34 -11.65
C GLY A 204 -5.72 -1.75 -11.84
N GLY A 205 -5.75 -2.54 -10.74
CA GLY A 205 -6.32 -3.89 -10.71
C GLY A 205 -7.82 -3.95 -11.01
N PRO A 206 -8.41 -5.14 -11.09
CA PRO A 206 -9.82 -5.35 -11.41
C PRO A 206 -10.69 -4.87 -10.24
N ALA A 207 -11.00 -3.58 -10.22
CA ALA A 207 -12.14 -3.12 -9.43
C ALA A 207 -13.41 -3.73 -10.03
N THR A 208 -14.36 -4.10 -9.20
CA THR A 208 -15.60 -4.73 -9.67
C THR A 208 -16.26 -3.85 -10.71
N VAL A 209 -16.41 -4.38 -11.94
CA VAL A 209 -16.99 -3.65 -13.08
C VAL A 209 -18.34 -3.06 -12.71
N LYS A 210 -19.14 -3.78 -11.92
CA LYS A 210 -20.44 -3.32 -11.40
C LYS A 210 -20.33 -2.05 -10.56
N ALA A 211 -19.40 -1.98 -9.60
CA ALA A 211 -19.22 -0.80 -8.74
C ALA A 211 -18.78 0.43 -9.54
N ASN A 212 -17.90 0.26 -10.53
CA ASN A 212 -17.47 1.35 -11.39
C ASN A 212 -18.58 1.82 -12.33
N ALA A 213 -19.45 0.91 -12.82
CA ALA A 213 -20.61 1.26 -13.63
C ALA A 213 -21.61 2.10 -12.83
N ILE A 214 -21.93 1.69 -11.60
CA ILE A 214 -22.81 2.45 -10.70
C ILE A 214 -22.19 3.81 -10.38
N GLY A 215 -20.92 3.87 -10.01
CA GLY A 215 -20.23 5.12 -9.72
C GLY A 215 -20.22 6.09 -10.91
N ALA A 216 -19.97 5.60 -12.12
CA ALA A 216 -20.05 6.40 -13.34
C ALA A 216 -21.47 6.92 -13.58
N ALA A 217 -22.48 6.04 -13.53
CA ALA A 217 -23.87 6.42 -13.76
C ALA A 217 -24.35 7.50 -12.77
N VAL A 218 -24.11 7.30 -11.49
CA VAL A 218 -24.48 8.26 -10.43
C VAL A 218 -23.77 9.60 -10.64
N SER A 219 -22.45 9.58 -10.89
CA SER A 219 -21.68 10.82 -11.05
C SER A 219 -22.12 11.61 -12.29
N TRP A 220 -22.38 10.95 -13.42
CA TRP A 220 -22.91 11.61 -14.61
C TRP A 220 -24.34 12.13 -14.43
N ALA A 221 -25.19 11.40 -13.68
CA ALA A 221 -26.54 11.84 -13.34
C ALA A 221 -26.51 13.10 -12.45
N VAL A 222 -25.65 13.14 -11.44
CA VAL A 222 -25.47 14.32 -10.58
C VAL A 222 -24.93 15.50 -11.39
N TRP A 223 -23.97 15.28 -12.28
CA TRP A 223 -23.44 16.33 -13.15
C TRP A 223 -24.52 16.91 -14.08
N GLY A 224 -25.34 16.03 -14.66
CA GLY A 224 -26.47 16.45 -15.51
C GLY A 224 -27.54 17.21 -14.73
N LEU A 225 -27.88 16.75 -13.52
CA LEU A 225 -28.84 17.46 -12.65
C LEU A 225 -28.36 18.86 -12.31
N LEU A 226 -27.08 19.00 -11.91
CA LEU A 226 -26.51 20.33 -11.66
C LEU A 226 -26.52 21.22 -12.90
N ALA A 227 -26.34 20.67 -14.11
CA ALA A 227 -26.44 21.41 -15.35
C ALA A 227 -27.88 21.92 -15.59
N VAL A 228 -28.88 21.08 -15.38
CA VAL A 228 -30.29 21.45 -15.53
C VAL A 228 -30.69 22.54 -14.52
N LEU A 229 -30.27 22.39 -13.26
CA LEU A 229 -30.50 23.39 -12.21
C LEU A 229 -29.88 24.75 -12.58
N MET A 230 -28.68 24.76 -13.15
CA MET A 230 -28.05 25.99 -13.62
C MET A 230 -28.81 26.62 -14.78
N ILE A 231 -29.24 25.85 -15.78
CA ILE A 231 -30.03 26.34 -16.90
C ILE A 231 -31.35 26.94 -16.39
N TRP A 232 -32.01 26.27 -15.46
CA TRP A 232 -33.24 26.74 -14.83
C TRP A 232 -33.02 28.07 -14.09
N ALA A 233 -31.93 28.15 -13.28
CA ALA A 233 -31.60 29.38 -12.55
C ALA A 233 -31.30 30.58 -13.48
N PHE A 234 -30.61 30.36 -14.59
CA PHE A 234 -30.35 31.40 -15.58
C PHE A 234 -31.59 31.82 -16.39
N ARG A 235 -32.60 30.96 -16.48
CA ARG A 235 -33.83 31.24 -17.20
C ARG A 235 -34.80 32.09 -16.38
N ASN A 236 -34.63 32.12 -15.06
CA ASN A 236 -35.41 32.95 -14.14
C ASN A 236 -34.54 34.10 -13.62
N PRO A 237 -34.40 35.21 -14.35
CA PRO A 237 -33.50 36.27 -13.98
C PRO A 237 -33.96 36.95 -12.68
N ILE A 238 -33.02 37.12 -11.76
CA ILE A 238 -33.21 37.88 -10.53
C ILE A 238 -33.06 39.35 -10.89
N THR A 239 -34.08 40.17 -10.58
CA THR A 239 -34.12 41.58 -10.94
C THR A 239 -33.53 42.50 -9.88
N ASP A 240 -33.34 42.01 -8.68
CA ASP A 240 -32.79 42.79 -7.55
C ASP A 240 -31.24 42.77 -7.54
N SER A 241 -30.64 43.95 -7.47
CA SER A 241 -29.19 44.15 -7.53
C SER A 241 -28.43 43.49 -6.36
N SER A 242 -29.05 43.37 -5.19
CA SER A 242 -28.47 42.67 -4.05
C SER A 242 -28.40 41.16 -4.28
N GLN A 243 -29.44 40.60 -4.90
CA GLN A 243 -29.57 39.20 -5.24
C GLN A 243 -28.69 38.81 -6.44
N ILE A 244 -28.37 39.72 -7.35
CA ILE A 244 -27.50 39.49 -8.51
C ILE A 244 -26.10 39.11 -8.03
N ARG A 245 -25.55 39.76 -7.00
CA ARG A 245 -24.24 39.41 -6.42
C ARG A 245 -24.22 38.02 -5.79
N VAL A 246 -25.22 37.69 -4.97
CA VAL A 246 -25.40 36.37 -4.39
C VAL A 246 -25.54 35.31 -5.46
N PHE A 247 -26.30 35.56 -6.49
CA PHE A 247 -26.50 34.65 -7.63
C PHE A 247 -25.20 34.41 -8.40
N SER A 248 -24.40 35.46 -8.66
CA SER A 248 -23.10 35.28 -9.35
C SER A 248 -22.14 34.44 -8.54
N LEU A 249 -22.05 34.60 -7.22
CA LEU A 249 -21.23 33.81 -6.34
C LEU A 249 -21.71 32.35 -6.27
N THR A 250 -23.02 32.15 -6.09
CA THR A 250 -23.58 30.78 -6.03
C THR A 250 -23.43 30.04 -7.36
N SER A 251 -23.64 30.73 -8.51
CA SER A 251 -23.43 30.12 -9.82
C SER A 251 -21.97 29.71 -10.07
N ALA A 252 -21.01 30.55 -9.69
CA ALA A 252 -19.59 30.21 -9.79
C ALA A 252 -19.25 28.98 -8.94
N PHE A 253 -19.79 28.88 -7.73
CA PHE A 253 -19.62 27.75 -6.85
C PHE A 253 -20.24 26.46 -7.39
N VAL A 254 -21.46 26.53 -7.93
CA VAL A 254 -22.11 25.37 -8.57
C VAL A 254 -21.31 24.87 -9.79
N GLU A 255 -20.81 25.80 -10.62
CA GLU A 255 -19.95 25.47 -11.76
C GLU A 255 -18.64 24.77 -11.29
N TRP A 256 -18.08 25.22 -10.19
CA TRP A 256 -16.92 24.57 -9.60
C TRP A 256 -17.23 23.14 -9.11
N ILE A 257 -18.36 22.96 -8.39
CA ILE A 257 -18.82 21.62 -7.97
C ILE A 257 -19.01 20.74 -9.21
N ARG A 258 -19.62 21.23 -10.28
CA ARG A 258 -19.77 20.48 -11.53
C ARG A 258 -18.45 20.02 -12.10
N THR A 259 -17.41 20.86 -12.05
CA THR A 259 -16.06 20.48 -12.49
C THR A 259 -15.50 19.32 -11.65
N VAL A 260 -15.65 19.37 -10.34
CA VAL A 260 -15.22 18.29 -9.42
C VAL A 260 -15.99 16.99 -9.71
N VAL A 261 -17.32 17.07 -9.84
CA VAL A 261 -18.16 15.91 -10.16
C VAL A 261 -17.80 15.29 -11.51
N MET A 262 -17.49 16.13 -12.52
CA MET A 262 -17.03 15.67 -13.82
C MET A 262 -15.73 14.87 -13.75
N VAL A 263 -14.76 15.32 -12.94
CA VAL A 263 -13.49 14.58 -12.73
C VAL A 263 -13.76 13.21 -12.10
N ILE A 264 -14.65 13.16 -11.11
CA ILE A 264 -15.05 11.91 -10.46
C ILE A 264 -15.73 10.98 -11.49
N ALA A 265 -16.67 11.51 -12.29
CA ALA A 265 -17.35 10.76 -13.34
C ALA A 265 -16.37 10.18 -14.38
N LEU A 266 -15.41 10.99 -14.83
CA LEU A 266 -14.36 10.56 -15.77
C LEU A 266 -13.51 9.45 -15.16
N THR A 267 -13.13 9.54 -13.87
CA THR A 267 -12.32 8.48 -13.22
C THR A 267 -13.06 7.16 -13.16
N PHE A 268 -14.35 7.15 -12.81
CA PHE A 268 -15.18 5.94 -12.82
C PHE A 268 -15.36 5.38 -14.23
N THR A 269 -15.58 6.25 -15.22
CA THR A 269 -15.74 5.86 -16.63
C THR A 269 -14.47 5.19 -17.16
N VAL A 270 -13.29 5.77 -16.88
CA VAL A 270 -12.00 5.18 -17.29
C VAL A 270 -11.78 3.82 -16.62
N ARG A 271 -12.09 3.70 -15.33
CA ARG A 271 -11.99 2.41 -14.61
C ARG A 271 -12.95 1.37 -15.19
N LEU A 272 -14.16 1.78 -15.56
CA LEU A 272 -15.15 0.90 -16.19
C LEU A 272 -14.65 0.39 -17.54
N ILE A 273 -14.22 1.27 -18.43
CA ILE A 273 -13.70 0.92 -19.77
C ILE A 273 -12.50 -0.01 -19.66
N THR A 274 -11.54 0.31 -18.80
CA THR A 274 -10.34 -0.53 -18.60
C THR A 274 -10.68 -1.89 -18.00
N GLY A 275 -11.66 -1.95 -17.09
CA GLY A 275 -12.16 -3.21 -16.53
C GLY A 275 -12.85 -4.10 -17.55
N LEU A 276 -13.71 -3.53 -18.40
CA LEU A 276 -14.39 -4.23 -19.49
C LEU A 276 -13.39 -4.75 -20.54
N TRP A 277 -12.39 -3.95 -20.88
CA TRP A 277 -11.36 -4.34 -21.86
C TRP A 277 -10.52 -5.52 -21.37
N LYS A 278 -10.11 -5.50 -20.09
CA LYS A 278 -9.40 -6.62 -19.46
C LYS A 278 -10.25 -7.89 -19.42
N LYS A 279 -11.55 -7.77 -19.09
CA LYS A 279 -12.47 -8.92 -19.08
C LYS A 279 -12.63 -9.53 -20.46
N LYS A 280 -12.74 -8.70 -21.51
CA LYS A 280 -12.85 -9.16 -22.91
C LYS A 280 -11.58 -9.85 -23.40
N LYS A 281 -10.40 -9.39 -22.94
CA LYS A 281 -9.11 -10.03 -23.26
C LYS A 281 -8.99 -11.41 -22.62
N ALA A 282 -9.33 -11.53 -21.33
CA ALA A 282 -9.30 -12.80 -20.61
C ALA A 282 -10.32 -13.87 -21.11
N GLN A 283 -11.33 -13.47 -21.89
CA GLN A 283 -12.28 -14.40 -22.53
C GLN A 283 -11.79 -14.89 -23.89
N LYS A 284 -10.75 -14.28 -24.45
CA LYS A 284 -10.18 -14.66 -25.77
C LYS A 284 -8.92 -15.52 -25.65
N GLU A 285 -8.32 -15.55 -24.47
CA GLU A 285 -7.22 -16.46 -24.07
C GLU A 285 -7.80 -17.72 -23.43
#